data_0b1757b3ae19c5cba1b0b782b4ce8ce6
#
_entry.id   0b1757b3ae19c5cba1b0b782b4ce8ce6
#
_cell.length_a   1.000
_cell.length_b   1.000
_cell.length_c   1.000
_cell.angle_alpha   90.00
_cell.angle_beta   90.00
_cell.angle_gamma   90.00
#
_symmetry.space_group_name_H-M   'P 1'
#
loop_
_entity.id
_entity.type
_entity.pdbx_description
1 polymer ?
#
loop_
_entity_poly.entity_id
_entity_poly.type
_entity_poly.pdbx_seq_one_letter_code
_entity_poly.pdbx_strand_id
1 'polypeptide(L)'
;MILTGREAIYLELAHFYERSISLGLMREGEALPSVREVALNNRINPNTVERAFKQMVADGFVVSIPKKGFFVANLGDVAARLKEVRDAVQSLRDKGYGEDEVLRAVQEVYKDHD
;
A
#
# COMPACT_ATOMS: atom_id res chain seq x y z
N MET A 1 -6.14 -13.53 7.94
CA MET A 1 -6.30 -12.06 7.92
C MET A 1 -7.68 -11.70 8.44
N ILE A 2 -7.75 -10.73 9.31
CA ILE A 2 -9.03 -10.27 9.86
C ILE A 2 -9.31 -8.88 9.31
N LEU A 3 -10.42 -8.74 8.58
CA LEU A 3 -10.88 -7.47 8.05
C LEU A 3 -11.82 -6.82 9.06
N THR A 4 -11.48 -5.61 9.49
CA THR A 4 -12.20 -4.92 10.57
C THR A 4 -13.32 -4.01 10.07
N GLY A 5 -13.26 -3.58 8.81
CA GLY A 5 -14.20 -2.61 8.26
C GLY A 5 -13.98 -1.18 8.75
N ARG A 6 -12.90 -0.91 9.47
CA ARG A 6 -12.58 0.44 9.97
C ARG A 6 -12.17 1.41 8.87
N GLU A 7 -11.70 0.87 7.76
CA GLU A 7 -11.41 1.62 6.55
C GLU A 7 -11.89 0.79 5.36
N ALA A 8 -11.78 1.32 4.15
CA ALA A 8 -12.17 0.59 2.95
C ALA A 8 -11.44 -0.76 2.90
N ILE A 9 -12.12 -1.83 2.53
CA ILE A 9 -11.56 -3.19 2.54
C ILE A 9 -10.30 -3.29 1.69
N TYR A 10 -10.27 -2.64 0.53
CA TYR A 10 -9.07 -2.70 -0.31
C TYR A 10 -7.85 -2.06 0.38
N LEU A 11 -8.05 -1.05 1.20
CA LEU A 11 -6.96 -0.44 1.99
C LEU A 11 -6.49 -1.36 3.11
N GLU A 12 -7.42 -2.04 3.79
CA GLU A 12 -7.04 -3.01 4.82
C GLU A 12 -6.21 -4.14 4.23
N LEU A 13 -6.60 -4.63 3.05
CA LEU A 13 -5.83 -5.65 2.33
C LEU A 13 -4.44 -5.14 1.95
N ALA A 14 -4.37 -3.96 1.36
CA ALA A 14 -3.11 -3.37 0.95
C ALA A 14 -2.19 -3.19 2.17
N HIS A 15 -2.70 -2.62 3.26
CA HIS A 15 -1.92 -2.39 4.48
C HIS A 15 -1.43 -3.68 5.11
N PHE A 16 -2.24 -4.73 5.06
CA PHE A 16 -1.84 -6.05 5.56
C PHE A 16 -0.60 -6.57 4.83
N TYR A 17 -0.62 -6.57 3.50
CA TYR A 17 0.50 -7.05 2.70
C TYR A 17 1.71 -6.13 2.79
N GLU A 18 1.50 -4.82 2.76
CA GLU A 18 2.58 -3.83 2.89
C GLU A 18 3.30 -3.98 4.23
N ARG A 19 2.54 -4.23 5.29
CA ARG A 19 3.12 -4.49 6.61
C ARG A 19 3.91 -5.80 6.63
N SER A 20 3.37 -6.86 6.02
CA SER A 20 4.06 -8.14 5.92
C SER A 20 5.39 -8.01 5.18
N ILE A 21 5.41 -7.22 4.11
CA ILE A 21 6.62 -6.92 3.35
C ILE A 21 7.61 -6.12 4.21
N SER A 22 7.13 -5.08 4.88
CA SER A 22 7.96 -4.22 5.74
C SER A 22 8.59 -4.98 6.89
N LEU A 23 7.89 -6.00 7.42
CA LEU A 23 8.38 -6.84 8.51
C LEU A 23 9.27 -7.99 8.04
N GLY A 24 9.48 -8.14 6.74
CA GLY A 24 10.29 -9.20 6.18
C GLY A 24 9.62 -10.57 6.11
N LEU A 25 8.30 -10.63 6.36
CA LEU A 25 7.53 -11.88 6.26
C LEU A 25 7.33 -12.29 4.80
N MET A 26 7.29 -11.33 3.91
CA MET A 26 7.34 -11.55 2.45
C MET A 26 8.61 -10.91 1.93
N ARG A 27 9.35 -11.65 1.11
CA ARG A 27 10.68 -11.24 0.65
C ARG A 27 10.64 -10.69 -0.77
N GLU A 28 11.64 -9.88 -1.10
CA GLU A 28 11.83 -9.35 -2.44
C GLU A 28 11.74 -10.46 -3.49
N GLY A 29 10.99 -10.22 -4.55
CA GLY A 29 10.80 -11.17 -5.65
C GLY A 29 9.80 -12.27 -5.38
N GLU A 30 9.32 -12.40 -4.14
CA GLU A 30 8.33 -13.41 -3.81
C GLU A 30 6.98 -13.05 -4.42
N ALA A 31 6.28 -14.04 -4.96
CA ALA A 31 4.97 -13.84 -5.56
C ALA A 31 3.91 -13.63 -4.48
N LEU A 32 3.04 -12.66 -4.69
CA LEU A 32 1.82 -12.57 -3.89
C LEU A 32 0.85 -13.67 -4.30
N PRO A 33 -0.06 -14.08 -3.40
CA PRO A 33 -1.14 -14.98 -3.81
C PRO A 33 -1.96 -14.31 -4.90
N SER A 34 -2.62 -15.10 -5.73
CA SER A 34 -3.41 -14.56 -6.83
C SER A 34 -4.62 -13.78 -6.30
N VAL A 35 -5.11 -12.84 -7.10
CA VAL A 35 -6.34 -12.11 -6.80
C VAL A 35 -7.47 -13.07 -6.47
N ARG A 36 -7.60 -14.13 -7.27
CA ARG A 36 -8.65 -15.14 -7.09
C ARG A 36 -8.53 -15.87 -5.75
N GLU A 37 -7.31 -16.28 -5.39
CA GLU A 37 -7.08 -16.96 -4.09
C GLU A 37 -7.44 -16.06 -2.91
N VAL A 38 -6.98 -14.82 -2.94
CA VAL A 38 -7.25 -13.86 -1.86
C VAL A 38 -8.75 -13.61 -1.74
N ALA A 39 -9.42 -13.43 -2.88
CA ALA A 39 -10.87 -13.20 -2.89
C ALA A 39 -11.64 -14.39 -2.31
N LEU A 40 -11.29 -15.61 -2.70
CA LEU A 40 -11.94 -16.82 -2.21
C LEU A 40 -11.68 -17.04 -0.71
N ASN A 41 -10.42 -16.90 -0.30
CA ASN A 41 -10.03 -17.15 1.10
C ASN A 41 -10.62 -16.15 2.07
N ASN A 42 -10.89 -14.93 1.62
CA ASN A 42 -11.42 -13.86 2.47
C ASN A 42 -12.89 -13.53 2.19
N ARG A 43 -13.50 -14.23 1.24
CA ARG A 43 -14.91 -14.02 0.86
C ARG A 43 -15.20 -12.58 0.47
N ILE A 44 -14.35 -12.03 -0.38
CA ILE A 44 -14.50 -10.65 -0.86
C ILE A 44 -14.49 -10.63 -2.39
N ASN A 45 -14.99 -9.52 -2.93
CA ASN A 45 -15.06 -9.33 -4.37
C ASN A 45 -13.65 -9.28 -4.97
N PRO A 46 -13.38 -10.05 -6.05
CA PRO A 46 -12.08 -10.00 -6.73
C PRO A 46 -11.67 -8.59 -7.17
N ASN A 47 -12.63 -7.74 -7.54
CA ASN A 47 -12.34 -6.36 -7.93
C ASN A 47 -11.76 -5.56 -6.77
N THR A 48 -12.21 -5.84 -5.55
CA THR A 48 -11.67 -5.23 -4.33
C THR A 48 -10.23 -5.65 -4.09
N VAL A 49 -9.93 -6.93 -4.30
CA VAL A 49 -8.56 -7.46 -4.19
C VAL A 49 -7.67 -6.84 -5.25
N GLU A 50 -8.14 -6.77 -6.49
CA GLU A 50 -7.37 -6.17 -7.58
C GLU A 50 -7.06 -4.70 -7.27
N ARG A 51 -8.02 -3.97 -6.74
CA ARG A 51 -7.82 -2.57 -6.32
C ARG A 51 -6.75 -2.48 -5.24
N ALA A 52 -6.75 -3.40 -4.27
CA ALA A 52 -5.74 -3.45 -3.23
C ALA A 52 -4.35 -3.68 -3.82
N PHE A 53 -4.21 -4.61 -4.76
CA PHE A 53 -2.93 -4.92 -5.39
C PHE A 53 -2.43 -3.75 -6.22
N LYS A 54 -3.31 -3.06 -6.94
CA LYS A 54 -2.96 -1.85 -7.68
C LYS A 54 -2.49 -0.73 -6.73
N GLN A 55 -3.10 -0.64 -5.56
CA GLN A 55 -2.67 0.31 -4.53
C GLN A 55 -1.25 -0.01 -4.07
N MET A 56 -0.94 -1.27 -3.85
CA MET A 56 0.41 -1.69 -3.45
C MET A 56 1.45 -1.41 -4.54
N VAL A 57 1.07 -1.52 -5.81
CA VAL A 57 1.94 -1.13 -6.93
C VAL A 57 2.19 0.38 -6.89
N ALA A 58 1.13 1.16 -6.72
CA ALA A 58 1.24 2.62 -6.62
C ALA A 58 2.13 3.05 -5.45
N ASP A 59 2.04 2.34 -4.33
CA ASP A 59 2.84 2.60 -3.12
C ASP A 59 4.28 2.09 -3.24
N GLY A 60 4.60 1.35 -4.29
CA GLY A 60 5.95 0.87 -4.56
C GLY A 60 6.35 -0.43 -3.87
N PHE A 61 5.43 -1.09 -3.16
CA PHE A 61 5.69 -2.34 -2.45
C PHE A 61 5.70 -3.56 -3.37
N VAL A 62 5.02 -3.47 -4.50
CA VAL A 62 4.74 -4.60 -5.37
C VAL A 62 4.92 -4.17 -6.82
N VAL A 63 5.39 -5.09 -7.65
CA VAL A 63 5.44 -4.91 -9.09
C VAL A 63 4.47 -5.86 -9.76
N SER A 64 3.83 -5.39 -10.83
CA SER A 64 2.96 -6.22 -11.65
C SER A 64 3.74 -6.70 -12.86
N ILE A 65 3.78 -8.02 -13.06
CA ILE A 65 4.40 -8.60 -14.25
C ILE A 65 3.29 -9.21 -15.10
N PRO A 66 3.05 -8.67 -16.30
CA PRO A 66 1.96 -9.17 -17.15
C PRO A 66 1.99 -10.68 -17.32
N LYS A 67 0.84 -11.32 -17.21
CA LYS A 67 0.63 -12.76 -17.31
C LYS A 67 1.28 -13.61 -16.21
N LYS A 68 2.06 -13.01 -15.32
CA LYS A 68 2.74 -13.73 -14.24
C LYS A 68 2.18 -13.41 -12.85
N GLY A 69 1.70 -12.19 -12.65
CA GLY A 69 1.10 -11.78 -11.39
C GLY A 69 1.81 -10.63 -10.69
N PHE A 70 1.68 -10.59 -9.39
CA PHE A 70 2.23 -9.54 -8.55
C PHE A 70 3.36 -10.10 -7.69
N PHE A 71 4.45 -9.33 -7.57
CA PHE A 71 5.66 -9.77 -6.87
C PHE A 71 6.15 -8.68 -5.96
N VAL A 72 6.77 -9.05 -4.85
CA VAL A 72 7.34 -8.09 -3.90
C VAL A 72 8.46 -7.31 -4.60
N ALA A 73 8.40 -5.99 -4.52
CA ALA A 73 9.38 -5.09 -5.12
C ALA A 73 10.71 -5.13 -4.36
N ASN A 74 11.72 -4.46 -4.91
CA ASN A 74 13.02 -4.32 -4.25
C ASN A 74 12.82 -3.60 -2.91
N LEU A 75 13.18 -4.26 -1.80
CA LEU A 75 12.95 -3.75 -0.45
C LEU A 75 13.78 -2.50 -0.15
N GLY A 76 14.95 -2.35 -0.78
CA GLY A 76 15.74 -1.14 -0.68
C GLY A 76 14.99 0.06 -1.26
N ASP A 77 14.35 -0.13 -2.41
CA ASP A 77 13.56 0.93 -3.05
C ASP A 77 12.33 1.28 -2.21
N VAL A 78 11.68 0.27 -1.61
CA VAL A 78 10.55 0.49 -0.68
C VAL A 78 11.00 1.33 0.50
N ALA A 79 12.11 0.96 1.13
CA ALA A 79 12.65 1.66 2.28
C ALA A 79 13.02 3.11 1.92
N ALA A 80 13.64 3.31 0.76
CA ALA A 80 14.00 4.65 0.28
C ALA A 80 12.77 5.52 0.05
N ARG A 81 11.73 4.97 -0.54
CA ARG A 81 10.48 5.70 -0.77
C ARG A 81 9.79 6.09 0.54
N LEU A 82 9.71 5.14 1.48
CA LEU A 82 9.10 5.41 2.79
C LEU A 82 9.88 6.47 3.57
N LYS A 83 11.20 6.44 3.47
CA LYS A 83 12.07 7.44 4.10
C LYS A 83 11.81 8.82 3.51
N GLU A 84 11.72 8.92 2.19
CA GLU A 84 11.45 10.18 1.50
C GLU A 84 10.13 10.79 1.97
N VAL A 85 9.07 10.00 2.03
CA VAL A 85 7.76 10.46 2.49
C VAL A 85 7.83 10.93 3.93
N ARG A 86 8.45 10.13 4.79
CA ARG A 86 8.59 10.47 6.22
C ARG A 86 9.38 11.76 6.41
N ASP A 87 10.49 11.91 5.69
CA ASP A 87 11.33 13.10 5.80
C ASP A 87 10.58 14.35 5.35
N ALA A 88 9.77 14.25 4.30
CA ALA A 88 8.94 15.37 3.85
C ALA A 88 7.93 15.79 4.91
N VAL A 89 7.25 14.83 5.52
CA VAL A 89 6.27 15.10 6.59
C VAL A 89 6.97 15.70 7.81
N GLN A 90 8.12 15.15 8.20
CA GLN A 90 8.89 15.65 9.32
C GLN A 90 9.35 17.08 9.09
N SER A 91 9.77 17.43 7.89
CA SER A 91 10.14 18.80 7.53
C SER A 91 8.97 19.75 7.73
N LEU A 92 7.77 19.35 7.36
CA LEU A 92 6.57 20.18 7.58
C LEU A 92 6.29 20.37 9.06
N ARG A 93 6.41 19.31 9.85
CA ARG A 93 6.25 19.39 11.31
C ARG A 93 7.26 20.37 11.91
N ASP A 94 8.50 20.30 11.49
CA ASP A 94 9.57 21.14 12.01
C ASP A 94 9.35 22.62 11.67
N LYS A 95 8.64 22.90 10.59
CA LYS A 95 8.24 24.28 10.21
C LYS A 95 7.03 24.77 10.97
N GLY A 96 6.41 23.93 11.80
CA GLY A 96 5.29 24.31 12.63
C GLY A 96 3.91 23.98 12.05
N TYR A 97 3.84 23.29 10.92
CA TYR A 97 2.54 22.87 10.36
C TYR A 97 1.93 21.78 11.22
N GLY A 98 0.65 21.89 11.52
CA GLY A 98 -0.08 20.92 12.34
C GLY A 98 -0.50 19.69 11.56
N GLU A 99 -0.77 18.61 12.29
CA GLU A 99 -1.16 17.32 11.69
C GLU A 99 -2.41 17.47 10.83
N ASP A 100 -3.47 18.13 11.34
CA ASP A 100 -4.72 18.28 10.59
C ASP A 100 -4.52 19.07 9.29
N GLU A 101 -3.67 20.08 9.35
CA GLU A 101 -3.32 20.91 8.21
C GLU A 101 -2.61 20.12 7.14
N VAL A 102 -1.65 19.30 7.54
CA VAL A 102 -0.91 18.42 6.62
C VAL A 102 -1.83 17.36 6.01
N LEU A 103 -2.66 16.72 6.83
CA LEU A 103 -3.61 15.70 6.36
C LEU A 103 -4.61 16.28 5.35
N ARG A 104 -5.10 17.48 5.61
CA ARG A 104 -6.01 18.15 4.67
C ARG A 104 -5.33 18.42 3.34
N ALA A 105 -4.10 18.90 3.37
CA ALA A 105 -3.34 19.16 2.14
C ALA A 105 -3.08 17.86 1.36
N VAL A 106 -2.75 16.77 2.05
CA VAL A 106 -2.58 15.45 1.42
C VAL A 106 -3.87 15.06 0.68
N GLN A 107 -5.00 15.16 1.33
CA GLN A 107 -6.29 14.81 0.74
C GLN A 107 -6.59 15.65 -0.51
N GLU A 108 -6.33 16.95 -0.44
CA GLU A 108 -6.56 17.86 -1.57
C GLU A 108 -5.68 17.52 -2.77
N VAL A 109 -4.40 17.25 -2.53
CA VAL A 109 -3.45 16.90 -3.59
C VAL A 109 -3.87 15.62 -4.33
N TYR A 110 -4.22 14.58 -3.59
CA TYR A 110 -4.60 13.31 -4.20
C TYR A 110 -5.99 13.34 -4.83
N LYS A 111 -6.88 14.17 -4.34
CA LYS A 111 -8.22 14.34 -4.93
C LYS A 111 -8.15 14.88 -6.35
N ASP A 112 -7.21 15.76 -6.64
CA ASP A 112 -7.07 16.39 -7.96
C ASP A 112 -6.56 15.45 -9.03
N HIS A 113 -6.18 14.22 -8.68
CA HIS A 113 -5.67 13.21 -9.62
C HIS A 113 -6.70 12.17 -10.05
N ASP A 114 -7.93 12.29 -9.60
CA ASP A 114 -8.99 11.35 -9.97
C ASP A 114 -9.69 11.72 -11.27
#